data_003184b4ddd69b1eb0a9847c8f7547ca
#
_entry.id   003184b4ddd69b1eb0a9847c8f7547ca
#
_cell.length_a   1.000
_cell.length_b   1.000
_cell.length_c   1.000
_cell.angle_alpha   90.00
_cell.angle_beta   90.00
_cell.angle_gamma   90.00
#
_symmetry.space_group_name_H-M   'P 1'
#
loop_
_entity.id
_entity.type
_entity.pdbx_description
1 polymer ?
#
loop_
_entity_poly.entity_id
_entity_poly.type
_entity_poly.pdbx_seq_one_letter_code
_entity_poly.pdbx_strand_id
1 'polypeptide(L)'
;MSVSKPTVRLPWSAVIFLVVIAIAAVTRRTLVLLWPARFSGGTSNPAAALDAGFARHAALTFVHILPGALFLGLATLQFARSFRQKHLRLHRWLGRILVITGLVVGTSALVMSFKMNIGGPNETAATTLFAIVFLICLIRAYLFIRRKQVARHREWMIRAYGVGLGVATTRPIVGMFFAFRRLTPHEFFGIAFWLGFTTTFSSGRGMGRLRETSRCCAHRSE
;
A
#
# COMPACT_ATOMS: atom_id res chain seq x y z
N MET A 1 8.55 36.02 19.19
CA MET A 1 7.78 34.79 19.43
C MET A 1 8.15 33.80 18.35
N SER A 2 8.87 32.73 18.69
CA SER A 2 9.28 31.69 17.74
C SER A 2 8.07 30.80 17.43
N VAL A 3 7.46 30.98 16.25
CA VAL A 3 6.39 30.12 15.77
C VAL A 3 7.02 28.78 15.36
N SER A 4 6.89 27.77 16.20
CA SER A 4 7.35 26.43 15.90
C SER A 4 6.60 25.90 14.66
N LYS A 5 7.33 25.68 13.54
CA LYS A 5 6.78 25.09 12.31
C LYS A 5 6.18 23.72 12.64
N PRO A 6 4.88 23.47 12.38
CA PRO A 6 4.28 22.18 12.63
C PRO A 6 4.98 21.12 11.78
N THR A 7 5.78 20.28 12.40
CA THR A 7 6.40 19.14 11.74
C THR A 7 5.37 18.02 11.67
N VAL A 8 4.74 17.85 10.52
CA VAL A 8 3.89 16.68 10.26
C VAL A 8 4.76 15.44 10.38
N ARG A 9 4.64 14.75 11.49
CA ARG A 9 5.31 13.47 11.74
C ARG A 9 4.42 12.35 11.19
N LEU A 10 4.99 11.47 10.39
CA LEU A 10 4.34 10.19 10.06
C LEU A 10 4.06 9.46 11.38
N PRO A 11 2.87 8.89 11.57
CA PRO A 11 2.59 8.03 12.73
C PRO A 11 3.33 6.70 12.56
N TRP A 12 4.60 6.70 12.93
CA TRP A 12 5.51 5.57 12.69
C TRP A 12 5.01 4.27 13.30
N SER A 13 4.36 4.33 14.48
CA SER A 13 3.76 3.16 15.10
C SER A 13 2.70 2.50 14.21
N ALA A 14 1.78 3.30 13.65
CA ALA A 14 0.75 2.80 12.74
C ALA A 14 1.35 2.28 11.43
N VAL A 15 2.34 3.00 10.87
CA VAL A 15 3.04 2.55 9.65
C VAL A 15 3.74 1.22 9.87
N ILE A 16 4.52 1.09 10.95
CA ILE A 16 5.24 -0.15 11.27
C ILE A 16 4.24 -1.29 11.50
N PHE A 17 3.17 -1.04 12.24
CA PHE A 17 2.12 -2.03 12.47
C PHE A 17 1.51 -2.54 11.17
N LEU A 18 1.14 -1.65 10.24
CA LEU A 18 0.59 -2.03 8.93
C LEU A 18 1.61 -2.78 8.06
N VAL A 19 2.88 -2.38 8.10
CA VAL A 19 3.94 -3.08 7.36
C VAL A 19 4.13 -4.50 7.91
N VAL A 20 4.11 -4.68 9.22
CA VAL A 20 4.18 -6.01 9.86
C VAL A 20 3.01 -6.89 9.43
N ILE A 21 1.77 -6.35 9.43
CA ILE A 21 0.59 -7.06 8.91
C ILE A 21 0.77 -7.46 7.45
N ALA A 22 1.26 -6.54 6.61
CA ALA A 22 1.49 -6.82 5.19
C ALA A 22 2.52 -7.94 4.98
N ILE A 23 3.65 -7.88 5.68
CA ILE A 23 4.70 -8.91 5.60
C ILE A 23 4.17 -10.25 6.11
N ALA A 24 3.46 -10.29 7.23
CA ALA A 24 2.85 -11.51 7.75
C ALA A 24 1.86 -12.12 6.74
N ALA A 25 1.04 -11.29 6.09
CA ALA A 25 0.10 -11.74 5.06
C ALA A 25 0.82 -12.30 3.82
N VAL A 26 1.91 -11.66 3.36
CA VAL A 26 2.73 -12.15 2.26
C VAL A 26 3.39 -13.48 2.63
N THR A 27 3.99 -13.56 3.81
CA THR A 27 4.62 -14.79 4.31
C THR A 27 3.61 -15.95 4.36
N ARG A 28 2.45 -15.72 5.00
CA ARG A 28 1.38 -16.74 5.04
C ARG A 28 0.98 -17.17 3.62
N ARG A 29 0.73 -16.21 2.72
CA ARG A 29 0.32 -16.52 1.35
C ARG A 29 1.39 -17.32 0.61
N THR A 30 2.65 -16.96 0.74
CA THR A 30 3.78 -17.66 0.15
C THR A 30 3.87 -19.10 0.66
N LEU A 31 3.72 -19.29 1.99
CA LEU A 31 3.74 -20.63 2.60
C LEU A 31 2.59 -21.50 2.12
N VAL A 32 1.38 -20.95 2.02
CA VAL A 32 0.20 -21.68 1.50
C VAL A 32 0.39 -22.08 0.03
N LEU A 33 0.99 -21.22 -0.78
CA LEU A 33 1.22 -21.54 -2.20
C LEU A 33 2.33 -22.55 -2.42
N LEU A 34 3.39 -22.54 -1.59
CA LEU A 34 4.51 -23.47 -1.71
C LEU A 34 4.23 -24.84 -1.06
N TRP A 35 3.51 -24.85 0.08
CA TRP A 35 3.20 -26.06 0.85
C TRP A 35 1.71 -26.11 1.24
N PRO A 36 0.80 -26.28 0.28
CA PRO A 36 -0.65 -26.22 0.52
C PRO A 36 -1.12 -27.25 1.54
N ALA A 37 -0.59 -28.48 1.47
CA ALA A 37 -0.96 -29.57 2.41
C ALA A 37 -0.70 -29.23 3.89
N ARG A 38 0.29 -28.38 4.16
CA ARG A 38 0.70 -28.01 5.53
C ARG A 38 0.05 -26.75 6.06
N PHE A 39 -0.24 -25.77 5.19
CA PHE A 39 -0.61 -24.40 5.59
C PHE A 39 -2.02 -23.97 5.17
N SER A 40 -2.75 -24.76 4.34
CA SER A 40 -4.12 -24.39 3.90
C SER A 40 -5.19 -24.56 4.99
N GLY A 41 -4.91 -25.28 6.06
CA GLY A 41 -5.84 -25.47 7.19
C GLY A 41 -7.07 -26.34 6.91
N GLY A 42 -7.07 -27.12 5.79
CA GLY A 42 -8.16 -28.02 5.44
C GLY A 42 -9.46 -27.33 4.99
N THR A 43 -10.50 -28.13 4.77
CA THR A 43 -11.81 -27.66 4.26
C THR A 43 -12.62 -26.83 5.26
N SER A 44 -12.33 -26.92 6.54
CA SER A 44 -12.99 -26.16 7.60
C SER A 44 -12.47 -24.72 7.74
N ASN A 45 -11.41 -24.35 7.03
CA ASN A 45 -10.84 -23.01 7.09
C ASN A 45 -11.70 -22.02 6.27
N PRO A 46 -12.26 -20.96 6.87
CA PRO A 46 -13.01 -19.93 6.15
C PRO A 46 -12.24 -19.27 5.01
N ALA A 47 -10.90 -19.30 5.08
CA ALA A 47 -10.01 -18.76 4.06
C ALA A 47 -9.71 -19.74 2.92
N ALA A 48 -10.20 -20.99 2.96
CA ALA A 48 -9.87 -22.02 1.96
C ALA A 48 -10.28 -21.59 0.54
N ALA A 49 -11.45 -21.00 0.37
CA ALA A 49 -11.91 -20.48 -0.92
C ALA A 49 -11.00 -19.37 -1.47
N LEU A 50 -10.52 -18.48 -0.58
CA LEU A 50 -9.54 -17.44 -0.92
C LEU A 50 -8.20 -18.06 -1.34
N ASP A 51 -7.72 -19.04 -0.58
CA ASP A 51 -6.45 -19.70 -0.85
C ASP A 51 -6.49 -20.46 -2.18
N ALA A 52 -7.61 -21.11 -2.51
CA ALA A 52 -7.84 -21.78 -3.81
C ALA A 52 -7.86 -20.75 -4.97
N GLY A 53 -8.50 -19.61 -4.81
CA GLY A 53 -8.50 -18.52 -5.80
C GLY A 53 -7.10 -18.05 -6.15
N PHE A 54 -6.26 -17.81 -5.14
CA PHE A 54 -4.86 -17.41 -5.33
C PHE A 54 -4.00 -18.54 -5.91
N ALA A 55 -4.26 -19.78 -5.55
CA ALA A 55 -3.51 -20.94 -6.08
C ALA A 55 -3.76 -21.15 -7.58
N ARG A 56 -4.97 -20.91 -8.08
CA ARG A 56 -5.29 -20.97 -9.53
C ARG A 56 -4.43 -20.02 -10.37
N HIS A 57 -3.99 -18.90 -9.79
CA HIS A 57 -3.17 -17.90 -10.43
C HIS A 57 -1.86 -17.64 -9.66
N ALA A 58 -1.17 -18.72 -9.24
CA ALA A 58 0.00 -18.65 -8.37
C ALA A 58 1.11 -17.75 -8.92
N ALA A 59 1.43 -17.85 -10.20
CA ALA A 59 2.46 -17.01 -10.83
C ALA A 59 2.12 -15.51 -10.72
N LEU A 60 0.89 -15.13 -11.06
CA LEU A 60 0.42 -13.74 -10.94
C LEU A 60 0.43 -13.27 -9.47
N THR A 61 0.05 -14.17 -8.56
CA THR A 61 0.11 -13.89 -7.12
C THR A 61 1.53 -13.59 -6.68
N PHE A 62 2.51 -14.40 -7.04
CA PHE A 62 3.92 -14.16 -6.70
C PHE A 62 4.46 -12.87 -7.31
N VAL A 63 4.15 -12.59 -8.58
CA VAL A 63 4.53 -11.35 -9.26
C VAL A 63 3.95 -10.12 -8.57
N HIS A 64 2.83 -10.24 -7.86
CA HIS A 64 2.25 -9.16 -7.09
C HIS A 64 2.81 -9.05 -5.66
N ILE A 65 2.77 -10.17 -4.91
CA ILE A 65 3.02 -10.11 -3.45
C ILE A 65 4.51 -9.93 -3.11
N LEU A 66 5.45 -10.54 -3.86
CA LEU A 66 6.88 -10.41 -3.56
C LEU A 66 7.40 -9.00 -3.86
N PRO A 67 7.16 -8.40 -5.05
CA PRO A 67 7.50 -7.00 -5.28
C PRO A 67 6.70 -6.06 -4.36
N GLY A 68 5.47 -6.42 -3.96
CA GLY A 68 4.67 -5.66 -3.01
C GLY A 68 5.31 -5.57 -1.62
N ALA A 69 5.79 -6.69 -1.09
CA ALA A 69 6.53 -6.70 0.18
C ALA A 69 7.82 -5.89 0.09
N LEU A 70 8.57 -6.04 -1.00
CA LEU A 70 9.78 -5.29 -1.25
C LEU A 70 9.48 -3.78 -1.35
N PHE A 71 8.42 -3.40 -2.09
CA PHE A 71 7.98 -2.00 -2.20
C PHE A 71 7.65 -1.41 -0.83
N LEU A 72 6.85 -2.08 -0.01
CA LEU A 72 6.47 -1.58 1.32
C LEU A 72 7.68 -1.46 2.26
N GLY A 73 8.56 -2.45 2.29
CA GLY A 73 9.77 -2.42 3.11
C GLY A 73 10.73 -1.30 2.69
N LEU A 74 11.04 -1.21 1.39
CA LEU A 74 11.93 -0.17 0.87
C LEU A 74 11.32 1.22 1.03
N ALA A 75 10.03 1.40 0.79
CA ALA A 75 9.37 2.69 0.95
C ALA A 75 9.42 3.16 2.41
N THR A 76 9.17 2.27 3.37
CA THR A 76 9.30 2.58 4.80
C THR A 76 10.71 3.09 5.13
N LEU A 77 11.74 2.39 4.69
CA LEU A 77 13.14 2.80 4.87
C LEU A 77 13.44 4.16 4.21
N GLN A 78 12.92 4.39 3.01
CA GLN A 78 13.12 5.62 2.25
C GLN A 78 12.51 6.86 2.91
N PHE A 79 11.45 6.69 3.71
CA PHE A 79 10.85 7.79 4.47
C PHE A 79 11.60 8.12 5.75
N ALA A 80 12.46 7.24 6.26
CA ALA A 80 13.30 7.50 7.43
C ALA A 80 14.29 8.63 7.14
N ARG A 81 14.20 9.71 7.94
CA ARG A 81 15.03 10.91 7.75
C ARG A 81 16.52 10.61 7.93
N SER A 82 16.86 9.82 8.94
CA SER A 82 18.24 9.43 9.26
C SER A 82 18.88 8.64 8.12
N PHE A 83 18.16 7.68 7.53
CA PHE A 83 18.65 6.91 6.38
C PHE A 83 18.93 7.81 5.18
N ARG A 84 17.99 8.68 4.82
CA ARG A 84 18.12 9.58 3.68
C ARG A 84 19.27 10.58 3.85
N GLN A 85 19.52 11.07 5.06
CA GLN A 85 20.60 12.02 5.31
C GLN A 85 21.99 11.36 5.28
N LYS A 86 22.11 10.14 5.79
CA LYS A 86 23.39 9.43 5.85
C LYS A 86 23.78 8.76 4.53
N HIS A 87 22.80 8.28 3.73
CA HIS A 87 23.04 7.41 2.58
C HIS A 87 22.32 7.89 1.30
N LEU A 88 22.61 9.10 0.83
CA LEU A 88 21.96 9.68 -0.36
C LEU A 88 22.14 8.87 -1.64
N ARG A 89 23.33 8.27 -1.86
CA ARG A 89 23.56 7.42 -3.06
C ARG A 89 22.68 6.18 -3.02
N LEU A 90 22.63 5.51 -1.87
CA LEU A 90 21.79 4.33 -1.65
C LEU A 90 20.30 4.67 -1.76
N HIS A 91 19.87 5.81 -1.18
CA HIS A 91 18.49 6.31 -1.33
C HIS A 91 18.09 6.46 -2.81
N ARG A 92 18.96 7.01 -3.65
CA ARG A 92 18.68 7.17 -5.09
C ARG A 92 18.61 5.83 -5.82
N TRP A 93 19.47 4.87 -5.49
CA TRP A 93 19.51 3.55 -6.11
C TRP A 93 18.29 2.72 -5.71
N LEU A 94 18.01 2.61 -4.41
CA LEU A 94 16.82 1.93 -3.89
C LEU A 94 15.52 2.61 -4.38
N GLY A 95 15.53 3.92 -4.57
CA GLY A 95 14.40 4.64 -5.14
C GLY A 95 14.05 4.22 -6.57
N ARG A 96 15.06 3.85 -7.38
CA ARG A 96 14.82 3.28 -8.73
C ARG A 96 14.17 1.90 -8.65
N ILE A 97 14.68 1.03 -7.77
CA ILE A 97 14.09 -0.30 -7.52
C ILE A 97 12.65 -0.14 -7.06
N LEU A 98 12.39 0.79 -6.15
CA LEU A 98 11.06 1.08 -5.60
C LEU A 98 10.07 1.51 -6.71
N VAL A 99 10.50 2.32 -7.67
CA VAL A 99 9.65 2.69 -8.80
C VAL A 99 9.35 1.47 -9.67
N ILE A 100 10.34 0.65 -9.98
CA ILE A 100 10.15 -0.56 -10.80
C ILE A 100 9.21 -1.54 -10.09
N THR A 101 9.47 -1.87 -8.84
CA THR A 101 8.62 -2.78 -8.06
C THR A 101 7.20 -2.22 -7.90
N GLY A 102 7.07 -0.91 -7.70
CA GLY A 102 5.76 -0.26 -7.65
C GLY A 102 4.98 -0.34 -8.96
N LEU A 103 5.65 -0.19 -10.12
CA LEU A 103 5.00 -0.39 -11.42
C LEU A 103 4.54 -1.84 -11.58
N VAL A 104 5.37 -2.82 -11.22
CA VAL A 104 4.98 -4.24 -11.26
C VAL A 104 3.78 -4.50 -10.35
N VAL A 105 3.77 -3.96 -9.13
CA VAL A 105 2.66 -4.11 -8.17
C VAL A 105 1.38 -3.48 -8.70
N GLY A 106 1.46 -2.26 -9.21
CA GLY A 106 0.28 -1.56 -9.72
C GLY A 106 -0.34 -2.23 -10.95
N THR A 107 0.50 -2.66 -11.90
CA THR A 107 0.03 -3.35 -13.12
C THR A 107 -0.50 -4.75 -12.81
N SER A 108 0.18 -5.52 -11.95
CA SER A 108 -0.32 -6.83 -11.52
C SER A 108 -1.61 -6.73 -10.71
N ALA A 109 -1.79 -5.69 -9.89
CA ALA A 109 -3.05 -5.41 -9.19
C ALA A 109 -4.21 -5.19 -10.16
N LEU A 110 -4.00 -4.43 -11.26
CA LEU A 110 -4.99 -4.26 -12.31
C LEU A 110 -5.37 -5.59 -12.95
N VAL A 111 -4.39 -6.43 -13.30
CA VAL A 111 -4.68 -7.75 -13.87
C VAL A 111 -5.44 -8.64 -12.88
N MET A 112 -5.04 -8.63 -11.61
CA MET A 112 -5.69 -9.40 -10.55
C MET A 112 -7.13 -8.96 -10.32
N SER A 113 -7.44 -7.66 -10.39
CA SER A 113 -8.79 -7.13 -10.16
C SER A 113 -9.83 -7.71 -11.11
N PHE A 114 -9.43 -8.08 -12.34
CA PHE A 114 -10.31 -8.69 -13.33
C PHE A 114 -10.27 -10.23 -13.30
N LYS A 115 -9.13 -10.84 -12.96
CA LYS A 115 -8.96 -12.30 -13.01
C LYS A 115 -9.28 -13.00 -11.69
N MET A 116 -9.23 -12.30 -10.57
CA MET A 116 -9.25 -12.90 -9.22
C MET A 116 -10.19 -12.16 -8.26
N ASN A 117 -11.29 -11.61 -8.75
CA ASN A 117 -12.26 -10.92 -7.92
C ASN A 117 -13.08 -11.92 -7.10
N ILE A 118 -13.02 -11.82 -5.79
CA ILE A 118 -13.75 -12.66 -4.84
C ILE A 118 -15.02 -11.94 -4.39
N GLY A 119 -14.92 -10.62 -4.18
CA GLY A 119 -16.02 -9.73 -3.81
C GLY A 119 -16.78 -9.14 -4.99
N GLY A 120 -16.65 -9.75 -6.19
CA GLY A 120 -17.41 -9.36 -7.38
C GLY A 120 -17.08 -7.95 -7.91
N PRO A 121 -18.04 -7.31 -8.63
CA PRO A 121 -17.81 -6.03 -9.31
C PRO A 121 -17.38 -4.90 -8.37
N ASN A 122 -17.85 -4.91 -7.13
CA ASN A 122 -17.54 -3.89 -6.14
C ASN A 122 -16.05 -3.93 -5.72
N GLU A 123 -15.50 -5.13 -5.50
CA GLU A 123 -14.07 -5.31 -5.26
C GLU A 123 -13.24 -4.91 -6.48
N THR A 124 -13.69 -5.33 -7.68
CA THR A 124 -13.03 -4.97 -8.95
C THR A 124 -12.97 -3.46 -9.13
N ALA A 125 -14.07 -2.75 -8.87
CA ALA A 125 -14.12 -1.29 -8.98
C ALA A 125 -13.16 -0.61 -8.00
N ALA A 126 -13.17 -1.02 -6.73
CA ALA A 126 -12.27 -0.48 -5.70
C ALA A 126 -10.80 -0.73 -6.06
N THR A 127 -10.44 -1.98 -6.36
CA THR A 127 -9.05 -2.35 -6.66
C THR A 127 -8.55 -1.66 -7.92
N THR A 128 -9.36 -1.61 -8.99
CA THR A 128 -9.00 -0.94 -10.24
C THR A 128 -8.77 0.56 -10.02
N LEU A 129 -9.70 1.24 -9.33
CA LEU A 129 -9.56 2.66 -9.05
C LEU A 129 -8.28 2.96 -8.27
N PHE A 130 -8.05 2.25 -7.17
CA PHE A 130 -6.87 2.52 -6.33
C PHE A 130 -5.56 2.07 -6.96
N ALA A 131 -5.56 1.03 -7.80
CA ALA A 131 -4.38 0.66 -8.59
C ALA A 131 -4.03 1.76 -9.62
N ILE A 132 -5.01 2.34 -10.30
CA ILE A 132 -4.81 3.47 -11.21
C ILE A 132 -4.29 4.69 -10.43
N VAL A 133 -4.91 5.05 -9.30
CA VAL A 133 -4.46 6.15 -8.45
C VAL A 133 -3.02 5.92 -7.96
N PHE A 134 -2.69 4.70 -7.56
CA PHE A 134 -1.34 4.31 -7.16
C PHE A 134 -0.32 4.54 -8.28
N LEU A 135 -0.60 4.04 -9.49
CA LEU A 135 0.26 4.19 -10.66
C LEU A 135 0.44 5.68 -11.04
N ILE A 136 -0.64 6.46 -11.05
CA ILE A 136 -0.58 7.91 -11.30
C ILE A 136 0.30 8.59 -10.26
N CYS A 137 0.13 8.28 -8.98
CA CYS A 137 0.93 8.86 -7.90
C CYS A 137 2.42 8.51 -8.06
N LEU A 138 2.73 7.25 -8.38
CA LEU A 138 4.10 6.77 -8.57
C LEU A 138 4.77 7.43 -9.78
N ILE A 139 4.08 7.47 -10.92
CA ILE A 139 4.59 8.09 -12.16
C ILE A 139 4.82 9.60 -11.94
N ARG A 140 3.85 10.30 -11.35
CA ARG A 140 4.01 11.72 -11.02
C ARG A 140 5.17 11.97 -10.06
N ALA A 141 5.32 11.14 -9.04
CA ALA A 141 6.47 11.23 -8.13
C ALA A 141 7.79 11.08 -8.88
N TYR A 142 7.89 10.11 -9.79
CA TYR A 142 9.07 9.92 -10.63
C TYR A 142 9.33 11.12 -11.55
N LEU A 143 8.33 11.65 -12.23
CA LEU A 143 8.47 12.82 -13.11
C LEU A 143 8.91 14.07 -12.33
N PHE A 144 8.39 14.30 -11.13
CA PHE A 144 8.80 15.44 -10.31
C PHE A 144 10.24 15.34 -9.83
N ILE A 145 10.74 14.16 -9.48
CA ILE A 145 12.16 14.02 -9.11
C ILE A 145 13.08 14.21 -10.31
N ARG A 146 12.68 13.79 -11.51
CA ARG A 146 13.41 14.07 -12.76
C ARG A 146 13.51 15.57 -13.04
N ARG A 147 12.48 16.33 -12.68
CA ARG A 147 12.44 17.80 -12.77
C ARG A 147 13.08 18.51 -11.56
N LYS A 148 13.81 17.79 -10.70
CA LYS A 148 14.43 18.30 -9.46
C LYS A 148 13.45 18.92 -8.45
N GLN A 149 12.14 18.68 -8.57
CA GLN A 149 11.08 19.19 -7.69
C GLN A 149 10.89 18.24 -6.49
N VAL A 150 11.87 18.21 -5.57
CA VAL A 150 11.95 17.25 -4.45
C VAL A 150 10.72 17.33 -3.53
N ALA A 151 10.16 18.52 -3.31
CA ALA A 151 8.99 18.68 -2.45
C ALA A 151 7.76 17.96 -3.02
N ARG A 152 7.46 18.19 -4.31
CA ARG A 152 6.36 17.52 -5.01
C ARG A 152 6.58 16.01 -5.14
N HIS A 153 7.82 15.58 -5.47
CA HIS A 153 8.17 14.16 -5.46
C HIS A 153 7.78 13.49 -4.14
N ARG A 154 8.19 14.08 -3.00
CA ARG A 154 7.89 13.53 -1.68
C ARG A 154 6.39 13.43 -1.42
N GLU A 155 5.63 14.42 -1.82
CA GLU A 155 4.17 14.47 -1.66
C GLU A 155 3.48 13.32 -2.42
N TRP A 156 3.85 13.14 -3.68
CA TRP A 156 3.30 12.08 -4.51
C TRP A 156 3.74 10.68 -4.06
N MET A 157 4.97 10.55 -3.54
CA MET A 157 5.43 9.30 -2.92
C MET A 157 4.65 8.95 -1.64
N ILE A 158 4.29 9.95 -0.82
CA ILE A 158 3.45 9.72 0.37
C ILE A 158 2.05 9.22 -0.04
N ARG A 159 1.47 9.79 -1.08
CA ARG A 159 0.17 9.33 -1.62
C ARG A 159 0.25 7.91 -2.17
N ALA A 160 1.27 7.60 -2.98
CA ALA A 160 1.49 6.24 -3.49
C ALA A 160 1.67 5.24 -2.34
N TYR A 161 2.48 5.59 -1.35
CA TYR A 161 2.72 4.74 -0.19
C TYR A 161 1.45 4.53 0.65
N GLY A 162 0.63 5.58 0.83
CA GLY A 162 -0.66 5.48 1.50
C GLY A 162 -1.59 4.47 0.82
N VAL A 163 -1.69 4.51 -0.52
CA VAL A 163 -2.45 3.49 -1.27
C VAL A 163 -1.85 2.10 -1.07
N GLY A 164 -0.53 1.96 -1.14
CA GLY A 164 0.15 0.67 -0.90
C GLY A 164 -0.15 0.09 0.48
N LEU A 165 -0.20 0.92 1.52
CA LEU A 165 -0.59 0.51 2.88
C LEU A 165 -2.07 0.14 2.99
N GLY A 166 -2.93 0.60 2.07
CA GLY A 166 -4.35 0.26 2.05
C GLY A 166 -4.60 -1.24 2.04
N VAL A 167 -3.78 -2.00 1.32
CA VAL A 167 -3.85 -3.47 1.31
C VAL A 167 -3.62 -4.07 2.70
N ALA A 168 -2.71 -3.49 3.50
CA ALA A 168 -2.49 -3.94 4.87
C ALA A 168 -3.69 -3.61 5.78
N THR A 169 -4.31 -2.45 5.58
CA THR A 169 -5.49 -2.01 6.35
C THR A 169 -6.72 -2.85 6.04
N THR A 170 -6.87 -3.38 4.82
CA THR A 170 -7.98 -4.30 4.51
C THR A 170 -7.91 -5.60 5.31
N ARG A 171 -6.71 -6.07 5.74
CA ARG A 171 -6.55 -7.34 6.43
C ARG A 171 -7.28 -7.44 7.77
N PRO A 172 -7.11 -6.50 8.73
CA PRO A 172 -7.88 -6.53 9.96
C PRO A 172 -9.38 -6.34 9.73
N ILE A 173 -9.79 -5.54 8.73
CA ILE A 173 -11.19 -5.35 8.37
C ILE A 173 -11.79 -6.68 7.89
N VAL A 174 -11.13 -7.37 6.97
CA VAL A 174 -11.53 -8.71 6.50
C VAL A 174 -11.57 -9.72 7.65
N GLY A 175 -10.56 -9.72 8.53
CA GLY A 175 -10.53 -10.57 9.72
C GLY A 175 -11.73 -10.34 10.66
N MET A 176 -12.12 -9.10 10.82
CA MET A 176 -13.29 -8.73 11.63
C MET A 176 -14.58 -9.27 11.01
N PHE A 177 -14.78 -9.15 9.70
CA PHE A 177 -15.94 -9.71 9.02
C PHE A 177 -16.01 -11.23 9.14
N PHE A 178 -14.89 -11.93 9.03
CA PHE A 178 -14.84 -13.38 9.28
C PHE A 178 -15.18 -13.76 10.72
N ALA A 179 -14.76 -12.97 11.70
CA ALA A 179 -15.07 -13.22 13.11
C ALA A 179 -16.57 -13.09 13.40
N PHE A 180 -17.24 -12.11 12.81
CA PHE A 180 -18.68 -11.90 13.03
C PHE A 180 -19.59 -12.78 12.15
N ARG A 181 -19.07 -13.42 11.11
CA ARG A 181 -19.77 -14.38 10.21
C ARG A 181 -21.16 -13.94 9.71
N ARG A 182 -21.45 -12.64 9.63
CA ARG A 182 -22.76 -12.11 9.23
C ARG A 182 -22.93 -11.91 7.73
N LEU A 183 -21.82 -11.88 6.97
CA LEU A 183 -21.82 -11.60 5.54
C LEU A 183 -20.96 -12.63 4.80
N THR A 184 -21.32 -12.90 3.55
CA THR A 184 -20.53 -13.75 2.67
C THR A 184 -19.27 -13.01 2.18
N PRO A 185 -18.17 -13.72 1.82
CA PRO A 185 -16.98 -13.08 1.25
C PRO A 185 -17.31 -12.16 0.06
N HIS A 186 -18.27 -12.53 -0.78
CA HIS A 186 -18.72 -11.74 -1.92
C HIS A 186 -19.28 -10.36 -1.52
N GLU A 187 -19.96 -10.28 -0.38
CA GLU A 187 -20.59 -9.04 0.08
C GLU A 187 -19.60 -8.08 0.76
N PHE A 188 -18.74 -8.60 1.63
CA PHE A 188 -17.91 -7.72 2.46
C PHE A 188 -16.55 -7.36 1.85
N PHE A 189 -16.02 -8.15 0.90
CA PHE A 189 -14.69 -7.87 0.34
C PHE A 189 -14.63 -6.49 -0.32
N GLY A 190 -15.60 -6.16 -1.15
CA GLY A 190 -15.67 -4.84 -1.78
C GLY A 190 -15.70 -3.71 -0.75
N ILE A 191 -16.51 -3.84 0.30
CA ILE A 191 -16.61 -2.85 1.38
C ILE A 191 -15.27 -2.72 2.11
N ALA A 192 -14.62 -3.83 2.45
CA ALA A 192 -13.33 -3.83 3.13
C ALA A 192 -12.23 -3.14 2.31
N PHE A 193 -12.22 -3.32 0.98
CA PHE A 193 -11.29 -2.67 0.08
C PHE A 193 -11.54 -1.16 0.02
N TRP A 194 -12.78 -0.72 -0.17
CA TRP A 194 -13.12 0.70 -0.15
C TRP A 194 -12.69 1.37 1.17
N LEU A 195 -13.03 0.78 2.30
CA LEU A 195 -12.68 1.32 3.62
C LEU A 195 -11.15 1.37 3.83
N GLY A 196 -10.46 0.28 3.54
CA GLY A 196 -9.01 0.18 3.73
C GLY A 196 -8.23 1.19 2.90
N PHE A 197 -8.51 1.26 1.61
CA PHE A 197 -7.82 2.20 0.71
C PHE A 197 -8.18 3.65 0.99
N THR A 198 -9.47 3.97 1.21
CA THR A 198 -9.90 5.34 1.47
C THR A 198 -9.28 5.89 2.76
N THR A 199 -9.23 5.10 3.81
CA THR A 199 -8.66 5.49 5.11
C THR A 199 -7.18 5.87 4.97
N THR A 200 -6.37 5.01 4.35
CA THR A 200 -4.93 5.27 4.21
C THR A 200 -4.62 6.34 3.18
N PHE A 201 -5.38 6.43 2.10
CA PHE A 201 -5.21 7.48 1.09
C PHE A 201 -5.57 8.86 1.64
N SER A 202 -6.66 8.98 2.40
CA SER A 202 -7.08 10.23 3.04
C SER A 202 -6.06 10.71 4.06
N SER A 203 -5.50 9.80 4.86
CA SER A 203 -4.41 10.12 5.80
C SER A 203 -3.17 10.66 5.07
N GLY A 204 -2.81 10.07 3.92
CA GLY A 204 -1.72 10.55 3.07
C GLY A 204 -1.97 11.94 2.48
N ARG A 205 -3.21 12.28 2.11
CA ARG A 205 -3.60 13.61 1.62
C ARG A 205 -3.57 14.68 2.69
N GLY A 206 -4.01 14.37 3.90
CA GLY A 206 -3.97 15.29 5.04
C GLY A 206 -2.56 15.75 5.35
N MET A 207 -1.60 14.85 5.34
CA MET A 207 -0.18 15.15 5.54
C MET A 207 0.43 16.05 4.45
N GLY A 208 -0.08 16.01 3.22
CA GLY A 208 0.33 16.90 2.12
C GLY A 208 -0.16 18.33 2.32
N ARG A 209 -1.44 18.52 2.63
CA ARG A 209 -2.08 19.83 2.76
C ARG A 209 -1.54 20.68 3.91
N LEU A 210 -1.28 20.10 5.06
CA LEU A 210 -0.74 20.81 6.22
C LEU A 210 0.62 21.47 5.94
N ARG A 211 1.35 21.05 4.91
CA ARG A 211 2.60 21.64 4.46
C ARG A 211 2.43 22.83 3.51
N GLU A 212 1.37 22.84 2.71
CA GLU A 212 1.07 23.98 1.81
C GLU A 212 0.64 25.20 2.60
N THR A 213 -0.26 25.04 3.57
CA THR A 213 -0.70 26.13 4.45
C THR A 213 0.47 26.74 5.24
N SER A 214 1.40 25.91 5.72
CA SER A 214 2.60 26.38 6.44
C SER A 214 3.56 27.18 5.55
N ARG A 215 3.59 26.95 4.23
CA ARG A 215 4.42 27.71 3.29
C ARG A 215 3.78 29.03 2.87
N CYS A 216 2.47 29.05 2.67
CA CYS A 216 1.75 30.30 2.36
C CYS A 216 1.84 31.30 3.51
N CYS A 217 1.76 30.85 4.77
CA CYS A 217 1.92 31.73 5.94
C CYS A 217 3.34 32.28 6.10
N ALA A 218 4.36 31.52 5.71
CA ALA A 218 5.75 31.96 5.80
C ALA A 218 6.14 33.01 4.72
N HIS A 219 5.46 33.01 3.57
CA HIS A 219 5.70 33.98 2.48
C HIS A 219 4.93 35.29 2.62
N ARG A 220 3.97 35.38 3.56
CA ARG A 220 3.23 36.59 3.88
C ARG A 220 3.84 37.44 5.02
N SER A 221 4.88 36.89 5.64
CA SER A 221 5.57 37.55 6.78
C SER A 221 6.95 38.12 6.41
N GLU A 222 7.31 38.12 5.14
CA GLU A 222 8.43 38.84 4.53
C GLU A 222 7.87 40.00 3.65
#